data_982087a2341569b496ae8b7d310f18f5
#
_entry.id   982087a2341569b496ae8b7d310f18f5
#
_cell.length_a   1.000
_cell.length_b   1.000
_cell.length_c   1.000
_cell.angle_alpha   90.00
_cell.angle_beta   90.00
_cell.angle_gamma   90.00
#
_symmetry.space_group_name_H-M   'P 1'
#
loop_
_entity.id
_entity.type
_entity.pdbx_description
1 polymer ?
#
loop_
_entity_poly.entity_id
_entity_poly.type
_entity_poly.pdbx_seq_one_letter_code
_entity_poly.pdbx_strand_id
1 'polypeptide(L)'
;MKLTRIVRASLLVLPFAMAACLPPKRTNDVIPEGTPAMLRPGDSVKVAVWRNPELSGGFLVADDGSIQHPLYQAIHVAQIPLDSVTARIGAFLLQFTTTPQFVVQPEFHIVVRGEVRNPALYTVPRETTLGGAIAAAGGPTPDAQLRKVVLVRDQHSYHLDLSDPAAPWTASPIRSGDQIIIGRKSNVFFGTVLPLVTAGAALASLISVLRHY
;
A
#
# COMPACT_ATOMS: atom_id res chain seq x y z
N MET A 1 -44.17 37.96 64.96
CA MET A 1 -44.41 36.76 64.18
C MET A 1 -44.03 37.03 62.76
N LYS A 2 -42.79 36.58 62.30
CA LYS A 2 -42.37 36.60 60.90
C LYS A 2 -41.69 35.27 60.63
N LEU A 3 -42.36 34.44 59.82
CA LEU A 3 -41.82 33.17 59.32
C LEU A 3 -40.75 33.41 58.26
N THR A 4 -39.55 32.93 58.50
CA THR A 4 -38.45 32.93 57.54
C THR A 4 -38.47 31.58 56.76
N ARG A 5 -38.81 31.63 55.49
CA ARG A 5 -38.73 30.46 54.58
C ARG A 5 -37.31 30.28 54.16
N ILE A 6 -36.70 29.14 54.52
CA ILE A 6 -35.41 28.66 54.03
C ILE A 6 -35.67 27.92 52.73
N VAL A 7 -35.21 28.49 51.61
CA VAL A 7 -35.18 27.83 50.30
C VAL A 7 -33.92 26.98 50.24
N ARG A 8 -34.07 25.67 50.32
CA ARG A 8 -32.97 24.71 50.03
C ARG A 8 -32.82 24.56 48.50
N ALA A 9 -31.76 25.12 47.96
CA ALA A 9 -31.33 24.86 46.59
C ALA A 9 -30.67 23.49 46.53
N SER A 10 -31.35 22.48 46.00
CA SER A 10 -30.77 21.17 45.68
C SER A 10 -29.96 21.28 44.42
N LEU A 11 -28.65 21.25 44.59
CA LEU A 11 -27.68 21.20 43.46
C LEU A 11 -27.68 19.77 42.89
N LEU A 12 -28.35 19.56 41.78
CA LEU A 12 -28.42 18.30 41.05
C LEU A 12 -27.11 18.14 40.25
N VAL A 13 -26.15 17.40 40.81
CA VAL A 13 -24.93 17.02 40.12
C VAL A 13 -25.27 15.89 39.14
N LEU A 14 -25.39 16.23 37.86
CA LEU A 14 -25.54 15.26 36.78
C LEU A 14 -24.19 14.58 36.56
N PRO A 15 -24.05 13.25 36.65
CA PRO A 15 -22.82 12.57 36.25
C PRO A 15 -22.73 12.60 34.74
N PHE A 16 -21.79 13.38 34.24
CA PHE A 16 -21.39 13.35 32.81
C PHE A 16 -20.71 12.00 32.52
N ALA A 17 -21.50 11.05 32.06
CA ALA A 17 -20.98 9.77 31.59
C ALA A 17 -20.10 10.02 30.37
N MET A 18 -18.80 10.06 30.60
CA MET A 18 -17.77 10.07 29.54
C MET A 18 -17.84 8.72 28.87
N ALA A 19 -18.64 8.58 27.82
CA ALA A 19 -18.62 7.45 26.91
C ALA A 19 -17.24 7.45 26.27
N ALA A 20 -16.35 6.59 26.78
CA ALA A 20 -15.04 6.30 26.18
C ALA A 20 -15.31 5.76 24.77
N CYS A 21 -15.19 6.61 23.78
CA CYS A 21 -15.20 6.24 22.37
C CYS A 21 -13.94 5.42 22.13
N LEU A 22 -14.01 4.10 22.34
CA LEU A 22 -12.95 3.17 21.95
C LEU A 22 -12.79 3.32 20.44
N PRO A 23 -11.57 3.60 19.93
CA PRO A 23 -11.35 3.65 18.51
C PRO A 23 -11.72 2.28 17.91
N PRO A 24 -12.41 2.23 16.77
CA PRO A 24 -12.78 0.98 16.15
C PRO A 24 -11.49 0.17 15.91
N LYS A 25 -11.49 -1.09 16.37
CA LYS A 25 -10.43 -2.04 16.09
C LYS A 25 -10.40 -2.22 14.58
N ARG A 26 -9.37 -1.67 13.93
CA ARG A 26 -9.20 -1.84 12.48
C ARG A 26 -8.99 -3.32 12.22
N THR A 27 -9.96 -3.95 11.59
CA THR A 27 -9.80 -5.26 10.99
C THR A 27 -8.92 -5.08 9.77
N ASN A 28 -7.88 -5.89 9.67
CA ASN A 28 -7.09 -5.95 8.44
C ASN A 28 -7.98 -6.49 7.32
N ASP A 29 -7.92 -5.85 6.18
CA ASP A 29 -8.64 -6.33 5.03
C ASP A 29 -8.00 -7.63 4.53
N VAL A 30 -8.83 -8.57 4.12
CA VAL A 30 -8.34 -9.82 3.51
C VAL A 30 -8.02 -9.53 2.04
N ILE A 31 -6.76 -9.73 1.66
CA ILE A 31 -6.36 -9.65 0.26
C ILE A 31 -6.88 -10.90 -0.44
N PRO A 32 -7.72 -10.78 -1.50
CA PRO A 32 -8.24 -11.94 -2.19
C PRO A 32 -7.10 -12.75 -2.81
N GLU A 33 -6.97 -13.99 -2.36
CA GLU A 33 -6.09 -14.98 -2.99
C GLU A 33 -6.87 -15.67 -4.11
N GLY A 34 -6.21 -15.96 -5.24
CA GLY A 34 -6.79 -16.82 -6.26
C GLY A 34 -7.07 -16.20 -7.62
N THR A 35 -6.95 -14.89 -7.83
CA THR A 35 -6.92 -14.37 -9.20
C THR A 35 -5.55 -14.64 -9.80
N PRO A 36 -5.44 -15.32 -10.95
CA PRO A 36 -4.16 -15.57 -11.59
C PRO A 36 -3.45 -14.24 -11.88
N ALA A 37 -2.14 -14.21 -11.63
CA ALA A 37 -1.34 -13.05 -11.98
C ALA A 37 -1.31 -12.91 -13.50
N MET A 38 -1.63 -11.71 -13.99
CA MET A 38 -1.67 -11.37 -15.41
C MET A 38 -0.73 -10.20 -15.66
N LEU A 39 -0.12 -10.19 -16.83
CA LEU A 39 0.66 -9.06 -17.32
C LEU A 39 -0.26 -7.92 -17.76
N ARG A 40 0.22 -6.69 -17.60
CA ARG A 40 -0.44 -5.47 -18.06
C ARG A 40 0.48 -4.70 -19.01
N PRO A 41 -0.06 -3.82 -19.85
CA PRO A 41 0.76 -2.85 -20.56
C PRO A 41 1.70 -2.12 -19.59
N GLY A 42 2.96 -1.98 -19.99
CA GLY A 42 4.01 -1.43 -19.15
C GLY A 42 4.82 -2.45 -18.35
N ASP A 43 4.33 -3.67 -18.12
CA ASP A 43 5.11 -4.74 -17.50
C ASP A 43 6.23 -5.21 -18.43
N SER A 44 7.17 -6.00 -17.88
CA SER A 44 8.25 -6.60 -18.64
C SER A 44 8.18 -8.12 -18.61
N VAL A 45 8.63 -8.74 -19.70
CA VAL A 45 8.82 -10.19 -19.81
C VAL A 45 10.27 -10.46 -20.17
N LYS A 46 10.98 -11.13 -19.28
CA LYS A 46 12.34 -11.58 -19.56
C LYS A 46 12.28 -13.00 -20.13
N VAL A 47 12.78 -13.17 -21.35
CA VAL A 47 12.88 -14.47 -22.04
C VAL A 47 14.35 -14.83 -22.19
N ALA A 48 14.72 -16.01 -21.73
CA ALA A 48 16.05 -16.56 -21.93
C ALA A 48 15.94 -17.85 -22.76
N VAL A 49 16.49 -17.85 -23.96
CA VAL A 49 16.45 -18.98 -24.89
C VAL A 49 17.86 -19.58 -24.99
N TRP A 50 17.97 -20.88 -24.72
CA TRP A 50 19.26 -21.57 -24.75
C TRP A 50 19.89 -21.53 -26.13
N ARG A 51 21.14 -21.10 -26.21
CA ARG A 51 21.94 -20.97 -27.44
C ARG A 51 21.39 -20.02 -28.52
N ASN A 52 20.37 -19.21 -28.18
CA ASN A 52 19.83 -18.21 -29.11
C ASN A 52 19.77 -16.85 -28.40
N PRO A 53 20.88 -16.13 -28.24
CA PRO A 53 20.93 -14.86 -27.57
C PRO A 53 20.09 -13.79 -28.27
N GLU A 54 19.93 -13.87 -29.59
CA GLU A 54 19.12 -12.98 -30.42
C GLU A 54 17.61 -13.10 -30.12
N LEU A 55 17.17 -14.24 -29.61
CA LEU A 55 15.79 -14.49 -29.14
C LEU A 55 15.63 -14.25 -27.63
N SER A 56 16.71 -13.89 -26.94
CA SER A 56 16.73 -13.68 -25.51
C SER A 56 16.74 -12.18 -25.21
N GLY A 57 16.11 -11.78 -24.08
CA GLY A 57 16.10 -10.38 -23.62
C GLY A 57 14.97 -10.06 -22.69
N GLY A 58 14.92 -8.79 -22.29
CA GLY A 58 13.78 -8.21 -21.58
C GLY A 58 12.90 -7.43 -22.55
N PHE A 59 11.63 -7.76 -22.59
CA PHE A 59 10.67 -7.19 -23.54
C PHE A 59 9.56 -6.48 -22.80
N LEU A 60 9.30 -5.22 -23.17
CA LEU A 60 8.23 -4.44 -22.62
C LEU A 60 6.89 -4.88 -23.25
N VAL A 61 5.85 -4.97 -22.45
CA VAL A 61 4.47 -5.16 -22.89
C VAL A 61 3.91 -3.83 -23.36
N ALA A 62 3.59 -3.75 -24.63
CA ALA A 62 3.03 -2.55 -25.26
C ALA A 62 1.59 -2.27 -24.82
N ASP A 63 1.07 -1.10 -25.20
CA ASP A 63 -0.30 -0.69 -24.88
C ASP A 63 -1.36 -1.60 -25.51
N ASP A 64 -1.05 -2.22 -26.67
CA ASP A 64 -1.88 -3.23 -27.32
C ASP A 64 -1.81 -4.61 -26.66
N GLY A 65 -0.99 -4.76 -25.62
CA GLY A 65 -0.78 -6.01 -24.90
C GLY A 65 0.19 -6.98 -25.55
N SER A 66 0.90 -6.59 -26.62
CA SER A 66 1.91 -7.39 -27.29
C SER A 66 3.31 -7.12 -26.73
N ILE A 67 4.25 -8.03 -27.01
CA ILE A 67 5.67 -7.84 -26.66
C ILE A 67 6.31 -6.93 -27.70
N GLN A 68 6.95 -5.84 -27.24
CA GLN A 68 7.69 -4.90 -28.11
C GLN A 68 9.10 -5.41 -28.41
N HIS A 69 9.20 -6.20 -29.46
CA HIS A 69 10.48 -6.63 -30.04
C HIS A 69 10.27 -6.98 -31.52
N PRO A 70 11.22 -6.70 -32.41
CA PRO A 70 11.06 -6.97 -33.84
C PRO A 70 10.61 -8.39 -34.16
N LEU A 71 11.02 -9.36 -33.37
CA LEU A 71 10.69 -10.79 -33.57
C LEU A 71 9.40 -11.19 -32.83
N TYR A 72 9.06 -10.55 -31.68
CA TYR A 72 7.94 -10.94 -30.81
C TYR A 72 6.71 -10.05 -30.93
N GLN A 73 6.68 -9.06 -31.82
CA GLN A 73 5.58 -8.08 -31.95
C GLN A 73 4.19 -8.69 -32.09
N ALA A 74 4.10 -9.89 -32.62
CA ALA A 74 2.81 -10.57 -32.84
C ALA A 74 2.32 -11.37 -31.63
N ILE A 75 3.08 -11.40 -30.52
CA ILE A 75 2.71 -12.20 -29.35
C ILE A 75 1.98 -11.33 -28.33
N HIS A 76 0.66 -11.50 -28.28
CA HIS A 76 -0.16 -10.90 -27.25
C HIS A 76 0.00 -11.66 -25.93
N VAL A 77 0.39 -10.94 -24.86
CA VAL A 77 0.72 -11.51 -23.54
C VAL A 77 -0.07 -10.84 -22.39
N ALA A 78 -0.66 -9.69 -22.62
CA ALA A 78 -1.41 -8.99 -21.58
C ALA A 78 -2.76 -9.67 -21.29
N GLN A 79 -3.22 -9.57 -20.02
CA GLN A 79 -4.53 -10.03 -19.56
C GLN A 79 -4.82 -11.51 -19.76
N ILE A 80 -3.79 -12.32 -19.93
CA ILE A 80 -3.90 -13.79 -19.99
C ILE A 80 -3.07 -14.43 -18.88
N PRO A 81 -3.42 -15.66 -18.44
CA PRO A 81 -2.63 -16.40 -17.45
C PRO A 81 -1.18 -16.61 -17.93
N LEU A 82 -0.24 -16.54 -17.00
CA LEU A 82 1.19 -16.63 -17.32
C LEU A 82 1.59 -17.96 -17.97
N ASP A 83 0.89 -19.05 -17.65
CA ASP A 83 1.10 -20.35 -18.31
C ASP A 83 0.77 -20.27 -19.80
N SER A 84 -0.29 -19.52 -20.17
CA SER A 84 -0.65 -19.26 -21.56
C SER A 84 0.37 -18.37 -22.27
N VAL A 85 0.97 -17.39 -21.55
CA VAL A 85 2.08 -16.59 -22.09
C VAL A 85 3.26 -17.48 -22.46
N THR A 86 3.67 -18.34 -21.53
CA THR A 86 4.78 -19.30 -21.76
C THR A 86 4.49 -20.20 -22.95
N ALA A 87 3.27 -20.73 -23.05
CA ALA A 87 2.86 -21.58 -24.17
C ALA A 87 2.91 -20.83 -25.53
N ARG A 88 2.45 -19.57 -25.57
CA ARG A 88 2.48 -18.73 -26.79
C ARG A 88 3.91 -18.43 -27.23
N ILE A 89 4.80 -18.07 -26.29
CA ILE A 89 6.21 -17.84 -26.57
C ILE A 89 6.86 -19.13 -27.08
N GLY A 90 6.58 -20.27 -26.44
CA GLY A 90 7.06 -21.56 -26.86
C GLY A 90 6.64 -21.92 -28.32
N ALA A 91 5.36 -21.71 -28.62
CA ALA A 91 4.84 -21.93 -29.98
C ALA A 91 5.49 -21.02 -31.02
N PHE A 92 5.80 -19.78 -30.67
CA PHE A 92 6.52 -18.85 -31.53
C PHE A 92 7.97 -19.32 -31.78
N LEU A 93 8.66 -19.75 -30.73
CA LEU A 93 10.05 -20.21 -30.80
C LEU A 93 10.22 -21.46 -31.68
N LEU A 94 9.18 -22.28 -31.85
CA LEU A 94 9.20 -23.43 -32.78
C LEU A 94 9.41 -23.03 -34.24
N GLN A 95 9.20 -21.76 -34.60
CA GLN A 95 9.52 -21.26 -35.96
C GLN A 95 11.04 -21.14 -36.21
N PHE A 96 11.83 -21.03 -35.14
CA PHE A 96 13.27 -20.82 -35.20
C PHE A 96 14.08 -22.05 -34.77
N THR A 97 13.50 -22.92 -33.93
CA THR A 97 14.19 -24.11 -33.43
C THR A 97 13.22 -25.26 -33.18
N THR A 98 13.64 -26.49 -33.49
CA THR A 98 12.80 -27.69 -33.37
C THR A 98 12.44 -28.03 -31.93
N THR A 99 13.34 -27.75 -30.96
CA THR A 99 13.17 -28.05 -29.54
C THR A 99 13.63 -26.86 -28.68
N PRO A 100 12.81 -25.80 -28.55
CA PRO A 100 13.22 -24.63 -27.82
C PRO A 100 13.35 -24.94 -26.32
N GLN A 101 14.54 -24.67 -25.77
CA GLN A 101 14.78 -24.66 -24.33
C GLN A 101 14.79 -23.20 -23.87
N PHE A 102 13.82 -22.79 -23.10
CA PHE A 102 13.67 -21.39 -22.71
C PHE A 102 13.03 -21.25 -21.33
N VAL A 103 13.25 -20.08 -20.72
CA VAL A 103 12.63 -19.66 -19.47
C VAL A 103 11.96 -18.32 -19.69
N VAL A 104 10.74 -18.17 -19.19
CA VAL A 104 9.97 -16.90 -19.19
C VAL A 104 9.84 -16.41 -17.76
N GLN A 105 10.34 -15.23 -17.50
CA GLN A 105 10.28 -14.58 -16.19
C GLN A 105 9.48 -13.26 -16.33
N PRO A 106 8.22 -13.24 -15.93
CA PRO A 106 7.46 -12.00 -15.89
C PRO A 106 7.94 -11.09 -14.74
N GLU A 107 8.05 -9.80 -15.04
CA GLU A 107 8.41 -8.75 -14.10
C GLU A 107 7.26 -7.74 -14.05
N PHE A 108 6.79 -7.45 -12.85
CA PHE A 108 5.67 -6.53 -12.62
C PHE A 108 6.16 -5.13 -12.29
N HIS A 109 5.45 -4.14 -12.80
CA HIS A 109 5.61 -2.75 -12.38
C HIS A 109 4.71 -2.46 -11.19
N ILE A 110 5.31 -2.00 -10.10
CA ILE A 110 4.62 -1.62 -8.88
C ILE A 110 5.09 -0.24 -8.42
N VAL A 111 4.24 0.47 -7.71
CA VAL A 111 4.58 1.77 -7.12
C VAL A 111 4.70 1.63 -5.61
N VAL A 112 5.84 2.03 -5.05
CA VAL A 112 6.02 2.15 -3.60
C VAL A 112 6.18 3.62 -3.25
N ARG A 113 5.31 4.15 -2.39
CA ARG A 113 5.29 5.58 -2.03
C ARG A 113 4.95 5.81 -0.56
N GLY A 114 5.16 7.06 -0.11
CA GLY A 114 4.97 7.47 1.28
C GLY A 114 6.25 7.32 2.10
N GLU A 115 6.15 6.89 3.33
CA GLU A 115 7.26 6.82 4.30
C GLU A 115 8.14 5.58 4.07
N VAL A 116 8.80 5.53 2.91
CA VAL A 116 9.87 4.59 2.55
C VAL A 116 11.14 5.38 2.21
N ARG A 117 12.30 4.74 2.27
CA ARG A 117 13.57 5.42 1.97
C ARG A 117 13.67 5.89 0.52
N ASN A 118 13.22 5.07 -0.42
CA ASN A 118 13.30 5.35 -1.85
C ASN A 118 11.91 5.15 -2.49
N PRO A 119 11.03 6.17 -2.44
CA PRO A 119 9.73 6.07 -3.11
C PRO A 119 9.94 6.14 -4.63
N ALA A 120 9.49 5.11 -5.35
CA ALA A 120 9.65 5.02 -6.80
C ALA A 120 8.68 3.99 -7.43
N LEU A 121 8.70 3.94 -8.76
CA LEU A 121 8.23 2.82 -9.55
C LEU A 121 9.31 1.73 -9.55
N TYR A 122 8.93 0.51 -9.24
CA TYR A 122 9.82 -0.65 -9.21
C TYR A 122 9.39 -1.70 -10.22
N THR A 123 10.37 -2.27 -10.91
CA THR A 123 10.18 -3.50 -11.70
C THR A 123 10.69 -4.66 -10.86
N VAL A 124 9.81 -5.58 -10.54
CA VAL A 124 10.10 -6.68 -9.61
C VAL A 124 9.64 -8.03 -10.18
N PRO A 125 10.35 -9.11 -9.87
CA PRO A 125 9.91 -10.46 -10.23
C PRO A 125 8.53 -10.77 -9.66
N ARG A 126 7.78 -11.60 -10.36
CA ARG A 126 6.44 -12.07 -9.99
C ARG A 126 6.37 -12.66 -8.58
N GLU A 127 7.43 -13.34 -8.14
CA GLU A 127 7.53 -14.02 -6.84
C GLU A 127 7.74 -13.05 -5.67
N THR A 128 7.91 -11.76 -5.97
CA THR A 128 8.12 -10.76 -4.92
C THR A 128 6.89 -10.63 -4.03
N THR A 129 7.10 -10.63 -2.73
CA THR A 129 6.06 -10.41 -1.74
C THR A 129 5.90 -8.93 -1.40
N LEU A 130 4.81 -8.57 -0.73
CA LEU A 130 4.58 -7.21 -0.24
C LEU A 130 5.74 -6.71 0.64
N GLY A 131 6.23 -7.57 1.55
CA GLY A 131 7.40 -7.27 2.38
C GLY A 131 8.67 -7.10 1.55
N GLY A 132 8.87 -7.95 0.55
CA GLY A 132 9.99 -7.86 -0.39
C GLY A 132 9.97 -6.57 -1.20
N ALA A 133 8.81 -6.12 -1.66
CA ALA A 133 8.65 -4.87 -2.38
C ALA A 133 9.01 -3.64 -1.52
N ILE A 134 8.60 -3.64 -0.25
CA ILE A 134 8.96 -2.59 0.71
C ILE A 134 10.47 -2.62 1.02
N ALA A 135 11.06 -3.80 1.14
CA ALA A 135 12.50 -3.96 1.34
C ALA A 135 13.29 -3.45 0.12
N ALA A 136 12.83 -3.71 -1.10
CA ALA A 136 13.43 -3.18 -2.33
C ALA A 136 13.42 -1.64 -2.36
N ALA A 137 12.39 -1.00 -1.77
CA ALA A 137 12.32 0.45 -1.59
C ALA A 137 13.22 0.96 -0.44
N GLY A 138 14.13 0.15 0.09
CA GLY A 138 15.04 0.49 1.20
C GLY A 138 14.39 0.39 2.58
N GLY A 139 13.18 -0.15 2.67
CA GLY A 139 12.42 -0.28 3.91
C GLY A 139 11.74 1.01 4.37
N PRO A 140 10.95 0.94 5.46
CA PRO A 140 10.22 2.08 5.99
C PRO A 140 11.17 3.09 6.64
N THR A 141 10.78 4.38 6.62
CA THR A 141 11.48 5.43 7.36
C THR A 141 11.17 5.35 8.86
N PRO A 142 11.95 6.03 9.74
CA PRO A 142 11.62 6.10 11.18
C PRO A 142 10.24 6.72 11.46
N ASP A 143 9.76 7.57 10.56
CA ASP A 143 8.44 8.23 10.65
C ASP A 143 7.30 7.37 10.07
N ALA A 144 7.61 6.21 9.51
CA ALA A 144 6.63 5.32 8.90
C ALA A 144 5.64 4.76 9.93
N GLN A 145 4.36 4.80 9.60
CA GLN A 145 3.31 4.17 10.40
C GLN A 145 2.89 2.84 9.76
N LEU A 146 3.54 1.75 10.18
CA LEU A 146 3.30 0.41 9.63
C LEU A 146 1.87 -0.12 9.85
N ARG A 147 1.14 0.44 10.82
CA ARG A 147 -0.30 0.14 11.02
C ARG A 147 -1.23 0.83 10.02
N LYS A 148 -0.70 1.68 9.14
CA LYS A 148 -1.46 2.44 8.13
C LYS A 148 -0.83 2.24 6.75
N VAL A 149 -0.60 1.01 6.38
CA VAL A 149 -0.18 0.67 5.02
C VAL A 149 -1.42 0.41 4.19
N VAL A 150 -1.45 0.98 3.00
CA VAL A 150 -2.54 0.79 2.06
C VAL A 150 -1.97 0.14 0.81
N LEU A 151 -2.49 -1.03 0.47
CA LEU A 151 -2.27 -1.68 -0.81
C LEU A 151 -3.45 -1.32 -1.73
N VAL A 152 -3.18 -0.63 -2.83
CA VAL A 152 -4.18 -0.38 -3.87
C VAL A 152 -3.94 -1.39 -4.98
N ARG A 153 -4.94 -2.24 -5.23
CA ARG A 153 -4.95 -3.30 -6.24
C ARG A 153 -6.29 -3.29 -6.96
N ASP A 154 -6.29 -3.26 -8.29
CA ASP A 154 -7.51 -3.27 -9.11
C ASP A 154 -8.56 -2.23 -8.65
N GLN A 155 -8.09 -1.01 -8.34
CA GLN A 155 -8.89 0.13 -7.82
C GLN A 155 -9.49 -0.10 -6.42
N HIS A 156 -9.22 -1.22 -5.75
CA HIS A 156 -9.60 -1.47 -4.37
C HIS A 156 -8.44 -1.13 -3.43
N SER A 157 -8.77 -0.57 -2.27
CA SER A 157 -7.79 -0.21 -1.25
C SER A 157 -7.89 -1.17 -0.07
N TYR A 158 -6.81 -1.88 0.23
CA TYR A 158 -6.69 -2.79 1.37
C TYR A 158 -5.86 -2.13 2.46
N HIS A 159 -6.41 -2.03 3.66
CA HIS A 159 -5.72 -1.47 4.82
C HIS A 159 -5.02 -2.58 5.60
N LEU A 160 -3.71 -2.47 5.70
CA LEU A 160 -2.85 -3.52 6.25
C LEU A 160 -2.07 -2.99 7.45
N ASP A 161 -1.90 -3.83 8.47
CA ASP A 161 -1.00 -3.58 9.59
C ASP A 161 0.27 -4.41 9.40
N LEU A 162 1.36 -3.78 9.00
CA LEU A 162 2.67 -4.40 8.82
C LEU A 162 3.56 -4.25 10.06
N SER A 163 3.01 -3.91 11.22
CA SER A 163 3.78 -3.84 12.47
C SER A 163 4.23 -5.22 12.95
N ASP A 164 3.54 -6.27 12.54
CA ASP A 164 3.94 -7.66 12.76
C ASP A 164 4.60 -8.24 11.49
N PRO A 165 5.91 -8.53 11.52
CA PRO A 165 6.61 -9.11 10.37
C PRO A 165 6.12 -10.52 10.00
N ALA A 166 5.51 -11.25 10.94
CA ALA A 166 4.96 -12.59 10.71
C ALA A 166 3.52 -12.55 10.15
N ALA A 167 2.96 -11.38 9.94
CA ALA A 167 1.61 -11.24 9.43
C ALA A 167 1.46 -11.87 8.03
N PRO A 168 0.38 -12.63 7.75
CA PRO A 168 0.20 -13.37 6.50
C PRO A 168 0.33 -12.50 5.24
N TRP A 169 -0.17 -11.26 5.29
CA TRP A 169 -0.09 -10.34 4.15
C TRP A 169 1.33 -9.87 3.83
N THR A 170 2.29 -9.95 4.77
CA THR A 170 3.70 -9.66 4.47
C THR A 170 4.26 -10.61 3.42
N ALA A 171 3.82 -11.87 3.45
CA ALA A 171 4.17 -12.91 2.49
C ALA A 171 3.25 -12.93 1.26
N SER A 172 2.20 -12.10 1.21
CA SER A 172 1.29 -12.05 0.07
C SER A 172 2.02 -11.63 -1.19
N PRO A 173 1.83 -12.34 -2.32
CA PRO A 173 2.46 -11.97 -3.58
C PRO A 173 1.89 -10.66 -4.09
N ILE A 174 2.77 -9.82 -4.63
CA ILE A 174 2.38 -8.61 -5.34
C ILE A 174 1.84 -8.94 -6.73
N ARG A 175 1.15 -7.97 -7.33
CA ARG A 175 0.64 -8.06 -8.70
C ARG A 175 1.02 -6.83 -9.51
N SER A 176 0.99 -6.96 -10.81
CA SER A 176 1.17 -5.83 -11.72
C SER A 176 0.19 -4.70 -11.39
N GLY A 177 0.71 -3.48 -11.36
CA GLY A 177 -0.04 -2.26 -11.07
C GLY A 177 -0.37 -2.04 -9.60
N ASP A 178 0.13 -2.88 -8.67
CA ASP A 178 -0.03 -2.64 -7.24
C ASP A 178 0.63 -1.33 -6.81
N GLN A 179 -0.07 -0.59 -5.95
CA GLN A 179 0.50 0.59 -5.30
C GLN A 179 0.54 0.36 -3.78
N ILE A 180 1.73 0.46 -3.22
CA ILE A 180 1.98 0.31 -1.78
C ILE A 180 2.20 1.70 -1.21
N ILE A 181 1.34 2.13 -0.29
CA ILE A 181 1.37 3.47 0.30
C ILE A 181 1.60 3.32 1.79
N ILE A 182 2.74 3.81 2.27
CA ILE A 182 3.07 3.78 3.70
C ILE A 182 2.77 5.13 4.32
N GLY A 183 1.87 5.14 5.30
CA GLY A 183 1.46 6.36 6.01
C GLY A 183 2.56 6.89 6.93
N ARG A 184 2.46 8.17 7.28
CA ARG A 184 3.32 8.84 8.25
C ARG A 184 2.71 8.77 9.66
N LYS A 185 3.57 8.66 10.69
CA LYS A 185 3.16 8.84 12.10
C LYS A 185 2.65 10.28 12.28
N SER A 186 1.42 10.44 12.75
CA SER A 186 0.92 11.77 13.13
C SER A 186 1.40 12.08 14.55
N ASN A 187 2.17 13.14 14.72
CA ASN A 187 2.53 13.68 16.02
C ASN A 187 1.30 14.43 16.57
N VAL A 188 0.47 13.73 17.34
CA VAL A 188 -0.74 14.28 17.99
C VAL A 188 -0.39 15.47 18.90
N PHE A 189 0.85 15.49 19.43
CA PHE A 189 1.30 16.55 20.33
C PHE A 189 1.28 17.94 19.68
N PHE A 190 1.79 18.08 18.45
CA PHE A 190 1.80 19.37 17.76
C PHE A 190 0.44 19.78 17.16
N GLY A 191 -0.38 18.78 16.79
CA GLY A 191 -1.68 19.05 16.16
C GLY A 191 -2.81 19.35 17.14
N THR A 192 -2.76 18.79 18.35
CA THR A 192 -3.90 18.87 19.29
C THR A 192 -3.53 19.47 20.64
N VAL A 193 -2.36 19.15 21.19
CA VAL A 193 -1.98 19.56 22.54
C VAL A 193 -1.48 21.01 22.57
N LEU A 194 -0.64 21.41 21.61
CA LEU A 194 -0.05 22.75 21.57
C LEU A 194 -1.12 23.87 21.42
N PRO A 195 -2.13 23.77 20.52
CA PRO A 195 -3.21 24.75 20.44
C PRO A 195 -4.05 24.85 21.71
N LEU A 196 -4.28 23.72 22.40
CA LEU A 196 -5.03 23.71 23.66
C LEU A 196 -4.27 24.41 24.80
N VAL A 197 -2.96 24.21 24.89
CA VAL A 197 -2.11 24.88 25.89
C VAL A 197 -2.06 26.38 25.64
N THR A 198 -1.92 26.82 24.39
CA THR A 198 -1.90 28.27 24.05
C THR A 198 -3.26 28.92 24.28
N ALA A 199 -4.37 28.26 23.99
CA ALA A 199 -5.72 28.75 24.29
C ALA A 199 -5.97 28.87 25.80
N GLY A 200 -5.53 27.90 26.59
CA GLY A 200 -5.60 27.92 28.04
C GLY A 200 -4.82 29.07 28.66
N ALA A 201 -3.61 29.35 28.18
CA ALA A 201 -2.80 30.48 28.63
C ALA A 201 -3.45 31.84 28.31
N ALA A 202 -4.06 31.95 27.11
CA ALA A 202 -4.76 33.18 26.71
C ALA A 202 -6.00 33.45 27.60
N LEU A 203 -6.76 32.42 27.93
CA LEU A 203 -7.92 32.54 28.86
C LEU A 203 -7.47 32.91 30.27
N ALA A 204 -6.40 32.36 30.79
CA ALA A 204 -5.87 32.70 32.11
C ALA A 204 -5.41 34.18 32.19
N SER A 205 -4.79 34.70 31.12
CA SER A 205 -4.41 36.11 31.06
C SER A 205 -5.61 37.04 31.02
N LEU A 206 -6.69 36.67 30.35
CA LEU A 206 -7.92 37.45 30.27
C LEU A 206 -8.63 37.53 31.64
N ILE A 207 -8.67 36.42 32.39
CA ILE A 207 -9.24 36.35 33.75
C ILE A 207 -8.41 37.21 34.72
N SER A 208 -7.07 37.24 34.59
CA SER A 208 -6.23 38.06 35.44
C SER A 208 -6.47 39.58 35.24
N VAL A 209 -6.68 39.98 33.99
CA VAL A 209 -6.99 41.38 33.64
C VAL A 209 -8.35 41.81 34.19
N LEU A 210 -9.38 40.95 34.07
CA LEU A 210 -10.73 41.22 34.56
C LEU A 210 -10.82 41.28 36.12
N ARG A 211 -9.86 40.70 36.83
CA ARG A 211 -9.81 40.70 38.29
C ARG A 211 -9.18 41.95 38.88
N HIS A 212 -8.53 42.79 38.07
CA HIS A 212 -7.86 44.02 38.47
C HIS A 212 -8.65 45.31 38.11
N TYR A 213 -9.81 45.14 37.49
CA TYR A 213 -10.81 46.20 37.30
C TYR A 213 -12.02 45.96 38.21
#